data_b4e254de60ed04001a7131175896a1a9
#
_entry.id   b4e254de60ed04001a7131175896a1a9
#
_cell.length_a   1.000
_cell.length_b   1.000
_cell.length_c   1.000
_cell.angle_alpha   90.00
_cell.angle_beta   90.00
_cell.angle_gamma   90.00
#
_symmetry.space_group_name_H-M   'P 1'
#
loop_
_entity.id
_entity.type
_entity.pdbx_description
1 polymer ?
#
loop_
_entity_poly.entity_id
_entity_poly.type
_entity_poly.pdbx_seq_one_letter_code
_entity_poly.pdbx_strand_id
1 'polypeptide(L)'
;GSDELYYEHSDTGERVIYTEANISYDRTFGHHNVNGMVLYNMRNRMIATAGSAIASIPYRNQAIAARFGYGYKERYLAEVNGSYTGSENFAPGHRFGFFPAASVGWVISNEPFFKNMTRTVDLLKLRASYGIVGNDNIGGTGDRFAYFTQFGSGNSYGFGPNGNLVYGIRETLLGSDKLTWEKSYKTNIGLEMMLWGKLNLTLDYYWERRKDILIQRSSLPSMAGFDASIYANMGEMDNKGVDANLEYQTRIGNKVGLRLFGNLTYSKNKIVFRDE
;
A
#
# COMPACT_ATOMS: atom_id res chain seq x y z
N GLY A 1 3.89 -9.00 52.56
CA GLY A 1 3.28 -8.46 51.35
C GLY A 1 2.63 -7.14 51.67
N SER A 2 2.98 -6.08 50.97
CA SER A 2 2.28 -4.81 51.10
C SER A 2 0.95 -4.93 50.35
N ASP A 3 -0.17 -4.80 51.04
CA ASP A 3 -1.52 -4.74 50.51
C ASP A 3 -1.84 -3.35 49.93
N GLU A 4 -0.86 -2.66 49.35
CA GLU A 4 -1.07 -1.37 48.72
C GLU A 4 -1.56 -1.57 47.27
N LEU A 5 -2.73 -1.03 46.96
CA LEU A 5 -3.25 -0.94 45.61
C LEU A 5 -2.34 -0.02 44.81
N TYR A 6 -1.58 -0.57 43.87
CA TYR A 6 -0.80 0.18 42.91
C TYR A 6 -1.67 0.51 41.68
N TYR A 7 -1.81 1.78 41.38
CA TYR A 7 -2.47 2.24 40.16
C TYR A 7 -1.44 2.86 39.24
N GLU A 8 -1.24 2.25 38.07
CA GLU A 8 -0.41 2.79 37.02
C GLU A 8 -1.32 3.33 35.88
N HIS A 9 -1.12 4.56 35.53
CA HIS A 9 -1.85 5.22 34.44
C HIS A 9 -0.85 5.62 33.34
N SER A 10 -1.13 5.23 32.10
CA SER A 10 -0.36 5.61 30.94
C SER A 10 -1.27 6.40 30.00
N ASP A 11 -0.95 7.68 29.80
CA ASP A 11 -1.65 8.53 28.85
C ASP A 11 -0.92 8.51 27.51
N THR A 12 -1.67 8.21 26.45
CA THR A 12 -1.20 8.36 25.08
C THR A 12 -2.08 9.36 24.35
N GLY A 13 -1.45 10.37 23.75
CA GLY A 13 -2.15 11.38 22.95
C GLY A 13 -1.64 11.35 21.50
N GLU A 14 -2.55 11.40 20.55
CA GLU A 14 -2.22 11.54 19.14
C GLU A 14 -2.97 12.75 18.56
N ARG A 15 -2.26 13.55 17.77
CA ARG A 15 -2.85 14.65 17.01
C ARG A 15 -2.62 14.39 15.52
N VAL A 16 -3.71 14.32 14.76
CA VAL A 16 -3.67 14.21 13.29
C VAL A 16 -4.33 15.43 12.69
N ILE A 17 -3.61 16.10 11.79
CA ILE A 17 -4.15 17.15 10.92
C ILE A 17 -4.12 16.58 9.51
N TYR A 18 -5.31 16.49 8.90
CA TYR A 18 -5.48 16.10 7.51
C TYR A 18 -6.18 17.23 6.76
N THR A 19 -5.61 17.58 5.63
CA THR A 19 -6.17 18.59 4.73
C THR A 19 -6.27 17.98 3.34
N GLU A 20 -7.43 18.16 2.72
CA GLU A 20 -7.70 17.68 1.37
C GLU A 20 -8.43 18.76 0.57
N ALA A 21 -8.05 18.90 -0.68
CA ALA A 21 -8.76 19.69 -1.67
C ALA A 21 -8.87 18.88 -2.95
N ASN A 22 -10.06 18.83 -3.55
CA ASN A 22 -10.27 18.16 -4.82
C ASN A 22 -11.11 19.01 -5.78
N ILE A 23 -10.85 18.81 -7.07
CA ILE A 23 -11.64 19.34 -8.16
C ILE A 23 -12.00 18.17 -9.07
N SER A 24 -13.29 18.00 -9.34
CA SER A 24 -13.78 16.93 -10.20
C SER A 24 -14.62 17.51 -11.33
N TYR A 25 -14.55 16.84 -12.47
CA TYR A 25 -15.34 17.14 -13.67
C TYR A 25 -15.93 15.85 -14.20
N ASP A 26 -17.21 15.86 -14.50
CA ASP A 26 -17.91 14.72 -15.13
C ASP A 26 -18.90 15.26 -16.16
N ARG A 27 -18.82 14.76 -17.39
CA ARG A 27 -19.71 15.17 -18.47
C ARG A 27 -19.87 14.12 -19.56
N THR A 28 -21.09 13.96 -20.01
CA THR A 28 -21.43 13.13 -21.16
C THR A 28 -21.71 13.99 -22.40
N PHE A 29 -21.04 13.69 -23.51
CA PHE A 29 -21.18 14.33 -24.81
C PHE A 29 -21.69 13.28 -25.82
N GLY A 30 -22.98 13.17 -25.99
CA GLY A 30 -23.56 12.14 -26.85
C GLY A 30 -23.20 10.73 -26.37
N HIS A 31 -22.33 10.06 -27.09
CA HIS A 31 -21.85 8.70 -26.71
C HIS A 31 -20.53 8.67 -25.94
N HIS A 32 -20.00 9.83 -25.60
CA HIS A 32 -18.71 9.98 -24.93
C HIS A 32 -18.94 10.42 -23.49
N ASN A 33 -18.46 9.66 -22.55
CA ASN A 33 -18.40 10.04 -21.14
C ASN A 33 -16.96 10.38 -20.77
N VAL A 34 -16.76 11.56 -20.17
CA VAL A 34 -15.45 12.05 -19.74
C VAL A 34 -15.54 12.42 -18.28
N ASN A 35 -14.66 11.87 -17.48
CA ASN A 35 -14.53 12.26 -16.08
C ASN A 35 -13.07 12.54 -15.74
N GLY A 36 -12.86 13.46 -14.83
CA GLY A 36 -11.53 13.83 -14.37
C GLY A 36 -11.57 14.31 -12.94
N MET A 37 -10.48 14.10 -12.22
CA MET A 37 -10.31 14.56 -10.85
C MET A 37 -8.84 14.90 -10.62
N VAL A 38 -8.62 16.02 -9.94
CA VAL A 38 -7.32 16.36 -9.35
C VAL A 38 -7.54 16.54 -7.84
N LEU A 39 -6.69 15.92 -7.06
CA LEU A 39 -6.75 15.90 -5.61
C LEU A 39 -5.38 16.27 -5.05
N TYR A 40 -5.37 17.17 -4.08
CA TYR A 40 -4.21 17.44 -3.22
C TYR A 40 -4.55 17.05 -1.79
N ASN A 41 -3.66 16.36 -1.13
CA ASN A 41 -3.78 16.10 0.30
C ASN A 41 -2.45 16.26 1.03
N MET A 42 -2.55 16.57 2.31
CA MET A 42 -1.43 16.51 3.24
C MET A 42 -1.89 15.96 4.59
N ARG A 43 -1.01 15.22 5.24
CA ARG A 43 -1.23 14.68 6.58
C ARG A 43 -0.03 14.98 7.46
N ASN A 44 -0.35 15.45 8.68
CA ASN A 44 0.61 15.65 9.76
C ASN A 44 0.10 14.91 10.99
N ARG A 45 0.85 13.89 11.43
CA ARG A 45 0.53 13.09 12.61
C ARG A 45 1.63 13.26 13.65
N MET A 46 1.26 13.63 14.85
CA MET A 46 2.16 13.80 15.99
C MET A 46 1.69 12.92 17.15
N ILE A 47 2.62 12.20 17.76
CA ILE A 47 2.40 11.40 18.96
C ILE A 47 2.93 12.20 20.15
N ALA A 48 2.06 12.55 21.10
CA ALA A 48 2.40 13.43 22.22
C ALA A 48 3.31 12.77 23.25
N THR A 49 3.20 11.45 23.43
CA THR A 49 3.93 10.65 24.41
C THR A 49 4.93 9.71 23.73
N ALA A 50 5.78 10.27 22.89
CA ALA A 50 6.77 9.48 22.17
C ALA A 50 7.93 9.09 23.08
N GLY A 51 8.26 7.81 23.17
CA GLY A 51 9.34 7.27 24.02
C GLY A 51 10.76 7.63 23.55
N SER A 52 10.93 8.32 22.42
CA SER A 52 12.23 8.76 21.92
C SER A 52 12.13 10.07 21.13
N ALA A 53 13.25 10.78 20.98
CA ALA A 53 13.32 12.01 20.18
C ALA A 53 12.88 11.80 18.73
N ILE A 54 13.26 10.67 18.10
CA ILE A 54 12.87 10.33 16.73
C ILE A 54 11.36 10.07 16.62
N ALA A 55 10.78 9.36 17.58
CA ALA A 55 9.35 9.07 17.61
C ALA A 55 8.50 10.35 17.86
N SER A 56 9.07 11.39 18.48
CA SER A 56 8.40 12.67 18.73
C SER A 56 8.29 13.57 17.47
N ILE A 57 9.10 13.29 16.44
CA ILE A 57 9.05 14.06 15.19
C ILE A 57 7.74 13.72 14.45
N PRO A 58 6.96 14.71 14.01
CA PRO A 58 5.72 14.46 13.29
C PRO A 58 5.91 13.61 12.03
N TYR A 59 4.91 12.77 11.73
CA TYR A 59 4.82 12.05 10.45
C TYR A 59 4.14 12.95 9.44
N ARG A 60 4.86 13.32 8.40
CA ARG A 60 4.35 14.20 7.36
C ARG A 60 4.42 13.53 6.00
N ASN A 61 3.30 13.53 5.32
CA ASN A 61 3.22 13.16 3.92
C ASN A 61 2.28 14.12 3.19
N GLN A 62 2.50 14.23 1.89
CA GLN A 62 1.65 15.00 0.99
C GLN A 62 1.60 14.34 -0.37
N ALA A 63 0.49 14.51 -1.06
CA ALA A 63 0.33 13.98 -2.41
C ALA A 63 -0.51 14.89 -3.27
N ILE A 64 -0.18 14.93 -4.55
CA ILE A 64 -1.08 15.35 -5.61
C ILE A 64 -1.41 14.14 -6.46
N ALA A 65 -2.70 13.89 -6.68
CA ALA A 65 -3.19 12.79 -7.50
C ALA A 65 -4.11 13.31 -8.59
N ALA A 66 -4.05 12.69 -9.76
CA ALA A 66 -4.94 12.99 -10.86
C ALA A 66 -5.51 11.69 -11.44
N ARG A 67 -6.76 11.74 -11.86
CA ARG A 67 -7.46 10.66 -12.54
C ARG A 67 -8.19 11.23 -13.73
N PHE A 68 -8.12 10.52 -14.86
CA PHE A 68 -8.87 10.79 -16.07
C PHE A 68 -9.51 9.50 -16.56
N GLY A 69 -10.83 9.51 -16.71
CA GLY A 69 -11.61 8.41 -17.22
C GLY A 69 -12.34 8.81 -18.51
N TYR A 70 -12.42 7.84 -19.41
CA TYR A 70 -13.11 7.98 -20.68
C TYR A 70 -13.96 6.74 -20.97
N GLY A 71 -15.21 6.97 -21.36
CA GLY A 71 -16.13 5.93 -21.78
C GLY A 71 -16.73 6.22 -23.16
N TYR A 72 -16.81 5.21 -24.02
CA TYR A 72 -17.44 5.33 -25.32
C TYR A 72 -18.57 4.32 -25.49
N LYS A 73 -19.80 4.83 -25.73
CA LYS A 73 -21.02 4.04 -25.89
C LYS A 73 -21.29 3.03 -24.79
N GLU A 74 -20.77 3.28 -23.57
CA GLU A 74 -20.83 2.32 -22.45
C GLU A 74 -20.25 0.93 -22.79
N ARG A 75 -19.37 0.86 -23.79
CA ARG A 75 -18.71 -0.37 -24.25
C ARG A 75 -17.23 -0.37 -23.95
N TYR A 76 -16.58 0.71 -24.31
CA TYR A 76 -15.13 0.85 -24.12
C TYR A 76 -14.88 1.85 -23.02
N LEU A 77 -14.14 1.41 -22.04
CA LEU A 77 -13.77 2.19 -20.87
C LEU A 77 -12.25 2.25 -20.77
N ALA A 78 -11.73 3.43 -20.51
CA ALA A 78 -10.31 3.63 -20.26
C ALA A 78 -10.14 4.58 -19.08
N GLU A 79 -9.19 4.31 -18.22
CA GLU A 79 -8.84 5.19 -17.11
C GLU A 79 -7.32 5.28 -16.98
N VAL A 80 -6.82 6.47 -16.75
CA VAL A 80 -5.43 6.73 -16.38
C VAL A 80 -5.44 7.52 -15.10
N ASN A 81 -4.63 7.09 -14.15
CA ASN A 81 -4.44 7.81 -12.91
C ASN A 81 -2.97 7.83 -12.51
N GLY A 82 -2.61 8.74 -11.64
CA GLY A 82 -1.27 8.83 -11.11
C GLY A 82 -1.23 9.72 -9.88
N SER A 83 -0.29 9.42 -9.00
CA SER A 83 0.00 10.25 -7.85
C SER A 83 1.47 10.60 -7.77
N TYR A 84 1.74 11.84 -7.37
CA TYR A 84 3.07 12.31 -6.99
C TYR A 84 3.05 12.54 -5.49
N THR A 85 3.68 11.63 -4.76
CA THR A 85 3.57 11.52 -3.29
C THR A 85 4.93 11.75 -2.64
N GLY A 86 4.96 12.58 -1.61
CA GLY A 86 6.15 12.87 -0.82
C GLY A 86 6.04 12.37 0.61
N SER A 87 7.11 11.78 1.13
CA SER A 87 7.24 11.31 2.51
C SER A 87 8.55 11.82 3.13
N GLU A 88 8.48 12.27 4.38
CA GLU A 88 9.68 12.67 5.14
C GLU A 88 10.50 11.49 5.67
N ASN A 89 10.04 10.26 5.48
CA ASN A 89 10.82 9.06 5.84
C ASN A 89 12.11 8.94 5.03
N PHE A 90 12.21 9.62 3.89
CA PHE A 90 13.38 9.57 3.00
C PHE A 90 14.18 10.88 3.02
N ALA A 91 15.47 10.79 2.67
CA ALA A 91 16.37 11.92 2.56
C ALA A 91 15.90 12.95 1.51
N PRO A 92 16.26 14.22 1.63
CA PRO A 92 16.07 15.21 0.57
C PRO A 92 16.60 14.67 -0.77
N GLY A 93 15.80 14.80 -1.84
CA GLY A 93 16.08 14.22 -3.15
C GLY A 93 15.44 12.85 -3.41
N HIS A 94 15.08 12.07 -2.40
CA HIS A 94 14.42 10.77 -2.50
C HIS A 94 13.01 10.75 -1.92
N ARG A 95 12.51 11.89 -1.43
CA ARG A 95 11.21 12.02 -0.75
C ARG A 95 10.01 11.77 -1.63
N PHE A 96 10.11 12.13 -2.92
CA PHE A 96 8.96 12.09 -3.83
C PHE A 96 9.03 10.90 -4.77
N GLY A 97 7.89 10.21 -4.91
CA GLY A 97 7.69 9.13 -5.86
C GLY A 97 6.51 9.41 -6.79
N PHE A 98 6.61 8.99 -8.06
CA PHE A 98 5.53 9.04 -9.02
C PHE A 98 4.97 7.63 -9.26
N PHE A 99 3.64 7.47 -9.09
CA PHE A 99 2.96 6.18 -9.11
C PHE A 99 1.80 6.22 -10.11
N PRO A 100 2.07 5.92 -11.39
CA PRO A 100 1.05 5.87 -12.44
C PRO A 100 0.31 4.55 -12.44
N ALA A 101 -0.95 4.58 -12.93
CA ALA A 101 -1.72 3.39 -13.26
C ALA A 101 -2.63 3.66 -14.45
N ALA A 102 -2.94 2.61 -15.20
CA ALA A 102 -3.88 2.66 -16.31
C ALA A 102 -4.77 1.41 -16.29
N SER A 103 -6.01 1.56 -16.73
CA SER A 103 -6.94 0.45 -16.86
C SER A 103 -7.80 0.61 -18.11
N VAL A 104 -8.22 -0.52 -18.66
CA VAL A 104 -9.15 -0.61 -19.77
C VAL A 104 -10.26 -1.61 -19.44
N GLY A 105 -11.45 -1.34 -19.93
CA GLY A 105 -12.60 -2.20 -19.80
C GLY A 105 -13.37 -2.31 -21.11
N TRP A 106 -13.85 -3.51 -21.42
CA TRP A 106 -14.70 -3.78 -22.55
C TRP A 106 -15.98 -4.47 -22.10
N VAL A 107 -17.10 -3.80 -22.26
CA VAL A 107 -18.43 -4.33 -21.96
C VAL A 107 -18.95 -5.02 -23.21
N ILE A 108 -18.62 -6.30 -23.34
CA ILE A 108 -18.93 -7.13 -24.52
C ILE A 108 -20.46 -7.28 -24.69
N SER A 109 -21.19 -7.37 -23.58
CA SER A 109 -22.65 -7.47 -23.61
C SER A 109 -23.34 -6.28 -24.27
N ASN A 110 -22.70 -5.11 -24.34
CA ASN A 110 -23.23 -3.92 -24.99
C ASN A 110 -22.96 -3.88 -26.51
N GLU A 111 -22.23 -4.86 -27.05
CA GLU A 111 -21.91 -4.92 -28.48
C GLU A 111 -23.11 -5.38 -29.33
N PRO A 112 -23.26 -4.85 -30.57
CA PRO A 112 -24.38 -5.22 -31.46
C PRO A 112 -24.46 -6.72 -31.76
N PHE A 113 -23.31 -7.40 -31.89
CA PHE A 113 -23.26 -8.83 -32.16
C PHE A 113 -23.71 -9.70 -30.98
N PHE A 114 -23.70 -9.14 -29.75
CA PHE A 114 -24.05 -9.84 -28.53
C PHE A 114 -25.56 -9.93 -28.28
N LYS A 115 -26.37 -9.14 -29.01
CA LYS A 115 -27.83 -9.01 -28.79
C LYS A 115 -28.59 -10.34 -28.72
N ASN A 116 -28.15 -11.35 -29.48
CA ASN A 116 -28.79 -12.65 -29.49
C ASN A 116 -28.51 -13.48 -28.21
N MET A 117 -27.48 -13.11 -27.43
CA MET A 117 -27.06 -13.81 -26.22
C MET A 117 -27.57 -13.13 -24.94
N THR A 118 -28.15 -11.94 -25.03
CA THR A 118 -28.67 -11.17 -23.88
C THR A 118 -29.79 -11.87 -23.11
N ARG A 119 -30.38 -12.93 -23.68
CA ARG A 119 -31.37 -13.75 -22.99
C ARG A 119 -30.79 -14.57 -21.86
N THR A 120 -29.52 -14.88 -21.93
CA THR A 120 -28.80 -15.73 -20.95
C THR A 120 -27.74 -14.96 -20.20
N VAL A 121 -27.04 -14.05 -20.90
CA VAL A 121 -25.92 -13.27 -20.36
C VAL A 121 -26.32 -11.79 -20.32
N ASP A 122 -26.60 -11.27 -19.15
CA ASP A 122 -27.02 -9.89 -18.96
C ASP A 122 -25.83 -8.93 -18.97
N LEU A 123 -24.70 -9.36 -18.41
CA LEU A 123 -23.44 -8.62 -18.40
C LEU A 123 -22.29 -9.55 -18.74
N LEU A 124 -21.44 -9.13 -19.63
CA LEU A 124 -20.11 -9.69 -19.87
C LEU A 124 -19.13 -8.55 -20.06
N LYS A 125 -18.19 -8.40 -19.10
CA LYS A 125 -17.21 -7.34 -19.12
C LYS A 125 -15.82 -7.92 -18.85
N LEU A 126 -14.87 -7.57 -19.69
CA LEU A 126 -13.45 -7.81 -19.48
C LEU A 126 -12.79 -6.52 -19.01
N ARG A 127 -11.83 -6.64 -18.10
CA ARG A 127 -11.02 -5.53 -17.63
C ARG A 127 -9.57 -5.94 -17.50
N ALA A 128 -8.68 -4.99 -17.74
CA ALA A 128 -7.25 -5.14 -17.49
C ALA A 128 -6.72 -3.85 -16.89
N SER A 129 -5.81 -3.98 -15.94
CA SER A 129 -5.14 -2.85 -15.33
C SER A 129 -3.68 -3.15 -15.07
N TYR A 130 -2.87 -2.09 -15.15
CA TYR A 130 -1.48 -2.09 -14.76
C TYR A 130 -1.19 -0.81 -13.99
N GLY A 131 -0.46 -0.93 -12.87
CA GLY A 131 -0.12 0.24 -12.07
C GLY A 131 1.08 0.00 -11.17
N ILE A 132 1.67 1.11 -10.73
CA ILE A 132 2.76 1.15 -9.77
C ILE A 132 2.24 1.76 -8.49
N VAL A 133 2.50 1.11 -7.35
CA VAL A 133 2.15 1.59 -6.01
C VAL A 133 3.43 1.74 -5.20
N GLY A 134 3.61 2.90 -4.57
CA GLY A 134 4.70 3.15 -3.65
C GLY A 134 4.34 2.82 -2.21
N ASN A 135 5.32 2.33 -1.46
CA ASN A 135 5.22 2.16 -0.02
C ASN A 135 6.40 2.88 0.65
N ASP A 136 6.11 3.75 1.61
CA ASP A 136 7.11 4.50 2.40
C ASP A 136 7.31 3.94 3.81
N ASN A 137 6.75 2.77 4.09
CA ASN A 137 6.91 2.11 5.38
C ASN A 137 8.31 1.49 5.47
N ILE A 138 9.16 2.06 6.29
CA ILE A 138 10.54 1.63 6.52
C ILE A 138 10.70 0.77 7.79
N GLY A 139 9.64 0.08 8.22
CA GLY A 139 9.67 -0.77 9.41
C GLY A 139 9.02 -0.15 10.65
N GLY A 140 9.53 -0.47 11.82
CA GLY A 140 8.99 0.00 13.10
C GLY A 140 9.18 1.50 13.34
N THR A 141 8.59 2.01 14.42
CA THR A 141 8.71 3.43 14.81
C THR A 141 10.15 3.86 15.10
N GLY A 142 11.05 2.92 15.43
CA GLY A 142 12.46 3.18 15.66
C GLY A 142 13.30 3.34 14.39
N ASP A 143 12.79 2.86 13.26
CA ASP A 143 13.53 2.85 11.98
C ASP A 143 13.23 4.08 11.10
N ARG A 144 12.43 5.02 11.60
CA ARG A 144 12.16 6.29 10.91
C ARG A 144 13.44 7.08 10.72
N PHE A 145 13.49 7.79 9.59
CA PHE A 145 14.67 8.58 9.24
C PHE A 145 15.94 7.73 9.17
N ALA A 146 15.82 6.50 8.67
CA ALA A 146 16.94 5.58 8.49
C ALA A 146 18.06 6.12 7.58
N TYR A 147 17.89 7.31 7.05
CA TYR A 147 18.96 8.05 6.37
C TYR A 147 19.89 8.81 7.34
N PHE A 148 19.56 8.90 8.63
CA PHE A 148 20.46 9.38 9.66
C PHE A 148 21.07 8.23 10.44
N THR A 149 22.39 8.33 10.72
CA THR A 149 23.06 7.42 11.65
C THR A 149 22.51 7.64 13.05
N GLN A 150 22.15 6.56 13.73
CA GLN A 150 21.62 6.59 15.09
C GLN A 150 22.65 6.01 16.06
N PHE A 151 22.72 6.63 17.22
CA PHE A 151 23.60 6.23 18.29
C PHE A 151 22.77 5.76 19.51
N GLY A 152 23.27 4.77 20.21
CA GLY A 152 22.68 4.25 21.44
C GLY A 152 23.73 3.91 22.48
N SER A 153 23.29 3.38 23.61
CA SER A 153 24.21 2.93 24.66
C SER A 153 25.08 1.77 24.16
N GLY A 154 26.35 1.89 24.29
CA GLY A 154 27.35 0.86 24.02
C GLY A 154 27.63 -0.01 25.23
N ASN A 155 28.69 -0.81 25.17
CA ASN A 155 29.15 -1.63 26.26
C ASN A 155 29.53 -0.77 27.48
N SER A 156 29.30 -1.29 28.66
CA SER A 156 29.72 -0.64 29.93
C SER A 156 31.11 -1.07 30.33
N TYR A 157 31.82 -0.18 30.97
CA TYR A 157 33.11 -0.45 31.61
C TYR A 157 33.07 0.02 33.07
N GLY A 158 33.59 -0.80 33.97
CA GLY A 158 33.67 -0.48 35.39
C GLY A 158 34.91 0.34 35.73
N PHE A 159 34.71 1.53 36.28
CA PHE A 159 35.77 2.42 36.70
C PHE A 159 35.86 2.52 38.22
N GLY A 160 37.11 2.59 38.70
CA GLY A 160 37.43 2.79 40.12
C GLY A 160 37.27 1.57 41.01
N PRO A 161 37.61 1.66 42.29
CA PRO A 161 37.59 0.54 43.24
C PRO A 161 36.17 -0.01 43.52
N ASN A 162 35.12 0.78 43.28
CA ASN A 162 33.74 0.37 43.48
C ASN A 162 33.08 -0.16 42.19
N GLY A 163 33.83 -0.28 41.08
CA GLY A 163 33.32 -0.83 39.82
C GLY A 163 32.14 -0.03 39.21
N ASN A 164 32.13 1.29 39.35
CA ASN A 164 31.08 2.14 38.78
C ASN A 164 30.99 1.95 37.28
N LEU A 165 29.83 1.46 36.81
CA LEU A 165 29.60 1.20 35.39
C LEU A 165 29.39 2.51 34.61
N VAL A 166 30.19 2.76 33.59
CA VAL A 166 30.02 3.83 32.61
C VAL A 166 29.74 3.20 31.28
N TYR A 167 28.64 3.62 30.65
CA TYR A 167 28.21 3.12 29.36
C TYR A 167 28.87 3.95 28.26
N GLY A 168 29.43 3.26 27.27
CA GLY A 168 29.90 3.87 26.04
C GLY A 168 28.76 4.26 25.12
N ILE A 169 29.11 4.87 24.00
CA ILE A 169 28.19 5.18 22.89
C ILE A 169 28.62 4.32 21.71
N ARG A 170 27.64 3.71 21.03
CA ARG A 170 27.86 2.97 19.79
C ARG A 170 26.85 3.36 18.73
N GLU A 171 27.20 3.14 17.47
CA GLU A 171 26.25 3.22 16.37
C GLU A 171 25.27 2.04 16.44
N THR A 172 23.96 2.33 16.40
CA THR A 172 22.90 1.31 16.39
C THR A 172 22.30 1.14 15.01
N LEU A 173 22.31 2.21 14.21
CA LEU A 173 21.89 2.24 12.82
C LEU A 173 22.88 3.07 12.01
N LEU A 174 23.41 2.53 10.94
CA LEU A 174 24.19 3.30 9.96
C LEU A 174 23.25 3.88 8.90
N GLY A 175 23.10 5.19 8.89
CA GLY A 175 22.21 5.90 7.98
C GLY A 175 22.63 5.79 6.51
N SER A 176 21.64 5.77 5.62
CA SER A 176 21.86 5.79 4.18
C SER A 176 20.92 6.77 3.49
N ASP A 177 21.48 7.76 2.83
CA ASP A 177 20.77 8.77 2.05
C ASP A 177 20.16 8.22 0.75
N LYS A 178 20.53 6.99 0.36
CA LYS A 178 20.05 6.30 -0.85
C LYS A 178 18.71 5.58 -0.67
N LEU A 179 18.18 5.57 0.55
CA LEU A 179 16.89 4.91 0.82
C LEU A 179 15.75 5.60 0.09
N THR A 180 14.89 4.80 -0.55
CA THR A 180 13.80 5.26 -1.38
C THR A 180 12.55 4.38 -1.24
N TRP A 181 11.51 4.72 -1.98
CA TRP A 181 10.23 4.03 -2.01
C TRP A 181 10.37 2.57 -2.46
N GLU A 182 9.76 1.67 -1.70
CA GLU A 182 9.42 0.33 -2.20
C GLU A 182 8.36 0.47 -3.30
N LYS A 183 8.51 -0.26 -4.40
CA LYS A 183 7.60 -0.19 -5.55
C LYS A 183 6.93 -1.54 -5.80
N SER A 184 5.62 -1.52 -5.90
CA SER A 184 4.81 -2.68 -6.28
C SER A 184 4.23 -2.46 -7.67
N TYR A 185 4.63 -3.30 -8.61
CA TYR A 185 4.13 -3.35 -9.99
C TYR A 185 2.99 -4.36 -10.03
N LYS A 186 1.77 -3.87 -10.24
CA LYS A 186 0.55 -4.68 -10.18
C LYS A 186 -0.09 -4.79 -11.54
N THR A 187 -0.37 -6.01 -11.97
CA THR A 187 -1.18 -6.33 -13.14
C THR A 187 -2.41 -7.10 -12.69
N ASN A 188 -3.58 -6.72 -13.18
CA ASN A 188 -4.82 -7.43 -12.93
C ASN A 188 -5.58 -7.60 -14.24
N ILE A 189 -6.14 -8.80 -14.45
CA ILE A 189 -7.06 -9.12 -15.55
C ILE A 189 -8.32 -9.70 -14.91
N GLY A 190 -9.47 -9.06 -15.16
CA GLY A 190 -10.73 -9.40 -14.54
C GLY A 190 -11.83 -9.71 -15.56
N LEU A 191 -12.70 -10.62 -15.18
CA LEU A 191 -13.94 -10.97 -15.88
C LEU A 191 -15.11 -10.72 -14.93
N GLU A 192 -16.09 -9.96 -15.37
CA GLU A 192 -17.36 -9.78 -14.69
C GLU A 192 -18.49 -10.33 -15.57
N MET A 193 -19.32 -11.20 -15.03
CA MET A 193 -20.39 -11.85 -15.75
C MET A 193 -21.68 -11.91 -14.89
N MET A 194 -22.79 -11.54 -15.49
CA MET A 194 -24.13 -11.73 -14.92
C MET A 194 -24.95 -12.63 -15.83
N LEU A 195 -25.53 -13.69 -15.26
CA LEU A 195 -26.35 -14.65 -15.97
C LEU A 195 -27.78 -14.68 -15.41
N TRP A 196 -28.77 -14.66 -16.32
CA TRP A 196 -30.22 -14.78 -16.02
C TRP A 196 -30.68 -13.74 -14.99
N GLY A 197 -30.01 -12.61 -14.82
CA GLY A 197 -30.31 -11.62 -13.78
C GLY A 197 -30.21 -12.16 -12.35
N LYS A 198 -29.55 -13.30 -12.13
CA LYS A 198 -29.52 -14.01 -10.85
C LYS A 198 -28.14 -14.43 -10.40
N LEU A 199 -27.26 -14.77 -11.32
CA LEU A 199 -25.92 -15.27 -11.01
C LEU A 199 -24.89 -14.25 -11.41
N ASN A 200 -24.17 -13.70 -10.43
CA ASN A 200 -23.03 -12.82 -10.61
C ASN A 200 -21.74 -13.61 -10.38
N LEU A 201 -20.84 -13.56 -11.33
CA LEU A 201 -19.50 -14.12 -11.26
C LEU A 201 -18.48 -13.03 -11.51
N THR A 202 -17.52 -12.89 -10.61
CA THR A 202 -16.31 -12.06 -10.80
C THR A 202 -15.09 -12.92 -10.63
N LEU A 203 -14.21 -12.90 -11.61
CA LEU A 203 -12.93 -13.61 -11.60
C LEU A 203 -11.82 -12.60 -11.86
N ASP A 204 -10.79 -12.63 -11.03
CA ASP A 204 -9.60 -11.79 -11.14
C ASP A 204 -8.35 -12.66 -11.11
N TYR A 205 -7.49 -12.49 -12.10
CA TYR A 205 -6.12 -12.95 -12.05
C TYR A 205 -5.22 -11.75 -11.79
N TYR A 206 -4.37 -11.83 -10.79
CA TYR A 206 -3.42 -10.78 -10.47
C TYR A 206 -1.99 -11.30 -10.42
N TRP A 207 -1.07 -10.42 -10.79
CA TRP A 207 0.35 -10.58 -10.63
C TRP A 207 0.95 -9.28 -10.09
N GLU A 208 1.67 -9.39 -8.99
CA GLU A 208 2.35 -8.31 -8.31
C GLU A 208 3.83 -8.65 -8.21
N ARG A 209 4.68 -7.72 -8.64
CA ARG A 209 6.11 -7.77 -8.41
C ARG A 209 6.52 -6.58 -7.56
N ARG A 210 7.02 -6.87 -6.37
CA ARG A 210 7.59 -5.87 -5.47
C ARG A 210 9.07 -5.80 -5.67
N LYS A 211 9.59 -4.56 -5.78
CA LYS A 211 11.01 -4.24 -5.92
C LYS A 211 11.39 -3.16 -4.92
N ASP A 212 12.67 -3.02 -4.74
CA ASP A 212 13.23 -2.03 -3.83
C ASP A 212 12.69 -2.18 -2.40
N ILE A 213 12.35 -3.42 -1.98
CA ILE A 213 11.89 -3.70 -0.62
C ILE A 213 13.04 -3.38 0.34
N LEU A 214 12.74 -2.60 1.37
CA LEU A 214 13.69 -2.25 2.39
C LEU A 214 13.99 -3.47 3.25
N ILE A 215 15.23 -3.92 3.25
CA ILE A 215 15.71 -5.04 4.06
C ILE A 215 16.97 -4.64 4.83
N GLN A 216 17.15 -5.24 6.01
CA GLN A 216 18.40 -5.15 6.73
C GLN A 216 19.43 -6.04 6.04
N ARG A 217 20.62 -5.50 5.80
CA ARG A 217 21.72 -6.25 5.21
C ARG A 217 22.32 -7.22 6.23
N SER A 218 22.40 -8.48 5.85
CA SER A 218 22.98 -9.56 6.65
C SER A 218 24.32 -10.08 6.09
N SER A 219 24.60 -9.80 4.83
CA SER A 219 25.81 -10.28 4.12
C SER A 219 27.08 -9.46 4.37
N LEU A 220 27.07 -8.57 5.39
CA LEU A 220 28.26 -7.78 5.72
C LEU A 220 29.28 -8.65 6.45
N PRO A 221 30.54 -8.68 5.99
CA PRO A 221 31.58 -9.43 6.69
C PRO A 221 31.78 -8.88 8.10
N SER A 222 31.84 -9.75 9.10
CA SER A 222 32.13 -9.37 10.50
C SER A 222 33.46 -8.65 10.65
N MET A 223 34.42 -8.91 9.74
CA MET A 223 35.71 -8.22 9.67
C MET A 223 35.60 -6.72 9.33
N ALA A 224 34.44 -6.26 8.81
CA ALA A 224 34.21 -4.84 8.54
C ALA A 224 34.02 -4.02 9.83
N GLY A 225 33.84 -4.68 10.98
CA GLY A 225 33.76 -4.03 12.29
C GLY A 225 32.46 -3.25 12.52
N PHE A 226 31.45 -3.43 11.68
CA PHE A 226 30.14 -2.79 11.85
C PHE A 226 29.28 -3.65 12.80
N ASP A 227 28.86 -3.03 13.90
CA ASP A 227 27.92 -3.61 14.88
C ASP A 227 26.52 -2.99 14.72
N ALA A 228 26.38 -2.05 13.77
CA ALA A 228 25.16 -1.31 13.49
C ALA A 228 24.33 -1.98 12.40
N SER A 229 23.01 -1.85 12.48
CA SER A 229 22.10 -2.24 11.40
C SER A 229 22.30 -1.36 10.17
N ILE A 230 22.34 -1.96 8.99
CA ILE A 230 22.41 -1.28 7.71
C ILE A 230 21.20 -1.70 6.88
N TYR A 231 20.44 -0.73 6.37
CA TYR A 231 19.29 -0.98 5.51
C TYR A 231 19.58 -0.62 4.06
N ALA A 232 19.01 -1.37 3.13
CA ALA A 232 19.06 -1.08 1.70
C ALA A 232 17.78 -1.50 0.99
N ASN A 233 17.41 -0.78 -0.07
CA ASN A 233 16.31 -1.13 -0.97
C ASN A 233 16.78 -2.13 -2.01
N MET A 234 16.73 -3.42 -1.70
CA MET A 234 17.25 -4.47 -2.58
C MET A 234 16.41 -5.75 -2.59
N GLY A 235 15.45 -5.89 -1.69
CA GLY A 235 14.57 -7.07 -1.66
C GLY A 235 13.62 -7.09 -2.85
N GLU A 236 13.39 -8.29 -3.41
CA GLU A 236 12.40 -8.51 -4.47
C GLU A 236 11.48 -9.68 -4.14
N MET A 237 10.18 -9.53 -4.44
CA MET A 237 9.16 -10.53 -4.20
C MET A 237 8.12 -10.53 -5.32
N ASP A 238 7.74 -11.73 -5.78
CA ASP A 238 6.63 -11.95 -6.70
C ASP A 238 5.44 -12.54 -5.94
N ASN A 239 4.25 -12.02 -6.22
CA ASN A 239 2.98 -12.56 -5.75
C ASN A 239 2.02 -12.68 -6.92
N LYS A 240 1.34 -13.82 -7.06
CA LYS A 240 0.32 -14.04 -8.08
C LYS A 240 -0.81 -14.88 -7.53
N GLY A 241 -2.00 -14.63 -8.02
CA GLY A 241 -3.16 -15.35 -7.53
C GLY A 241 -4.39 -15.17 -8.40
N VAL A 242 -5.43 -15.82 -7.93
CA VAL A 242 -6.78 -15.78 -8.52
C VAL A 242 -7.76 -15.50 -7.40
N ASP A 243 -8.64 -14.53 -7.62
CA ASP A 243 -9.79 -14.24 -6.78
C ASP A 243 -11.06 -14.54 -7.55
N ALA A 244 -12.00 -15.25 -6.92
CA ALA A 244 -13.30 -15.56 -7.49
C ALA A 244 -14.40 -15.21 -6.50
N ASN A 245 -15.43 -14.52 -7.00
CA ASN A 245 -16.65 -14.23 -6.26
C ASN A 245 -17.83 -14.77 -7.04
N LEU A 246 -18.69 -15.52 -6.37
CA LEU A 246 -19.93 -16.06 -6.92
C LEU A 246 -21.09 -15.64 -6.04
N GLU A 247 -22.11 -15.06 -6.64
CA GLU A 247 -23.33 -14.70 -5.95
C GLU A 247 -24.55 -15.12 -6.77
N TYR A 248 -25.44 -15.89 -6.16
CA TYR A 248 -26.70 -16.30 -6.75
C TYR A 248 -27.85 -15.72 -5.95
N GLN A 249 -28.73 -14.98 -6.63
CA GLN A 249 -29.93 -14.40 -6.03
C GLN A 249 -31.19 -14.90 -6.77
N THR A 250 -32.16 -15.36 -6.03
CA THR A 250 -33.47 -15.75 -6.60
C THR A 250 -34.60 -15.53 -5.60
N ARG A 251 -35.82 -15.52 -6.10
CA ARG A 251 -37.04 -15.54 -5.28
C ARG A 251 -37.76 -16.84 -5.48
N ILE A 252 -38.15 -17.48 -4.38
CA ILE A 252 -38.98 -18.68 -4.36
C ILE A 252 -40.40 -18.21 -4.06
N GLY A 253 -41.24 -18.24 -5.10
CA GLY A 253 -42.55 -17.60 -5.03
C GLY A 253 -42.42 -16.07 -4.79
N ASN A 254 -43.48 -15.48 -4.17
CA ASN A 254 -43.50 -14.04 -3.91
C ASN A 254 -43.02 -13.66 -2.49
N LYS A 255 -42.66 -14.62 -1.64
CA LYS A 255 -42.48 -14.40 -0.20
C LYS A 255 -41.06 -14.65 0.30
N VAL A 256 -40.26 -15.47 -0.39
CA VAL A 256 -38.92 -15.87 0.10
C VAL A 256 -37.87 -15.45 -0.89
N GLY A 257 -36.92 -14.60 -0.44
CA GLY A 257 -35.69 -14.28 -1.16
C GLY A 257 -34.58 -15.23 -0.73
N LEU A 258 -33.88 -15.86 -1.69
CA LEU A 258 -32.69 -16.67 -1.45
C LEU A 258 -31.48 -15.96 -2.04
N ARG A 259 -30.43 -15.80 -1.23
CA ARG A 259 -29.13 -15.31 -1.65
C ARG A 259 -28.04 -16.28 -1.18
N LEU A 260 -27.29 -16.81 -2.11
CA LEU A 260 -26.11 -17.64 -1.87
C LEU A 260 -24.89 -16.89 -2.38
N PHE A 261 -23.82 -16.88 -1.61
CA PHE A 261 -22.56 -16.25 -2.04
C PHE A 261 -21.37 -17.09 -1.57
N GLY A 262 -20.30 -17.03 -2.34
CA GLY A 262 -19.04 -17.69 -2.02
C GLY A 262 -17.86 -16.90 -2.59
N ASN A 263 -16.75 -16.90 -1.86
CA ASN A 263 -15.51 -16.29 -2.25
C ASN A 263 -14.41 -17.34 -2.23
N LEU A 264 -13.54 -17.32 -3.22
CA LEU A 264 -12.35 -18.14 -3.29
C LEU A 264 -11.15 -17.24 -3.61
N THR A 265 -10.10 -17.32 -2.79
CA THR A 265 -8.82 -16.65 -3.03
C THR A 265 -7.72 -17.70 -3.00
N TYR A 266 -6.93 -17.74 -4.05
CA TYR A 266 -5.71 -18.51 -4.11
C TYR A 266 -4.53 -17.58 -4.43
N SER A 267 -3.52 -17.56 -3.58
CA SER A 267 -2.33 -16.76 -3.81
C SER A 267 -1.05 -17.58 -3.61
N LYS A 268 -0.04 -17.27 -4.41
CA LYS A 268 1.29 -17.86 -4.30
C LYS A 268 2.34 -16.76 -4.28
N ASN A 269 3.07 -16.70 -3.19
CA ASN A 269 4.16 -15.77 -2.96
C ASN A 269 5.52 -16.45 -3.19
N LYS A 270 6.48 -15.69 -3.74
CA LYS A 270 7.86 -16.14 -3.95
C LYS A 270 8.82 -15.00 -3.68
N ILE A 271 9.74 -15.20 -2.76
CA ILE A 271 10.89 -14.31 -2.58
C ILE A 271 11.82 -14.54 -3.79
N VAL A 272 12.12 -13.46 -4.51
CA VAL A 272 13.00 -13.49 -5.70
C VAL A 272 14.42 -13.15 -5.31
N PHE A 273 14.57 -12.16 -4.44
CA PHE A 273 15.86 -11.74 -3.91
C PHE A 273 15.74 -11.33 -2.43
N ARG A 274 16.67 -11.80 -1.63
CA ARG A 274 16.88 -11.46 -0.24
C ARG A 274 18.39 -11.46 0.03
N ASP A 275 18.89 -10.55 0.88
CA ASP A 275 20.28 -10.53 1.30
C ASP A 275 20.49 -11.60 2.39
N GLU A 276 21.13 -12.72 2.04
CA GLU A 276 21.41 -13.87 2.92
C GLU A 276 22.91 -14.06 3.14
#